data_0c87c711fdfdedbc1450a7a7984edd08
#
_entry.id   0c87c711fdfdedbc1450a7a7984edd08
#
_cell.length_a   1.000
_cell.length_b   1.000
_cell.length_c   1.000
_cell.angle_alpha   90.00
_cell.angle_beta   90.00
_cell.angle_gamma   90.00
#
_symmetry.space_group_name_H-M   'P 1'
#
loop_
_entity.id
_entity.type
_entity.pdbx_description
1 polymer ?
#
loop_
_entity_poly.entity_id
_entity_poly.type
_entity_poly.pdbx_seq_one_letter_code
_entity_poly.pdbx_strand_id
1 'polypeptide(L)'
;FPKNMSIQWIYSDKIYIYIVAEIKTEKDKILAEKYTVDFNKYSSLKIKDYKSFNDIKFFPKELNLFELNSNYHSEIISLLGNDLKNNTKDFITALSEINISKPNNSCYVASQQLGCELNKKCKHSSFFIHRECSWKPWIYASWEKDNYEDKNLALTWMNQSWNKLKRFFPYIHMAQLHNHLHSHKEEINLAFGNKLKNLKILKKFYDPANILPPL
;
A
#
# COMPACT_ATOMS: atom_id res chain seq x y z
N PHE A 1 -10.14 0.99 -14.89
CA PHE A 1 -9.01 0.17 -15.37
C PHE A 1 -9.55 -1.21 -15.71
N PRO A 2 -9.06 -1.91 -16.76
CA PRO A 2 -9.58 -3.22 -17.16
C PRO A 2 -9.43 -4.27 -16.05
N LYS A 3 -10.37 -5.26 -16.01
CA LYS A 3 -10.39 -6.27 -14.95
C LYS A 3 -9.16 -7.19 -14.94
N ASN A 4 -8.53 -7.38 -16.10
CA ASN A 4 -7.34 -8.20 -16.28
C ASN A 4 -6.03 -7.42 -16.09
N MET A 5 -6.13 -6.20 -15.59
CA MET A 5 -4.97 -5.33 -15.34
C MET A 5 -5.01 -4.76 -13.93
N SER A 6 -3.86 -4.52 -13.36
CA SER A 6 -3.67 -3.83 -12.08
C SER A 6 -2.56 -2.81 -12.19
N ILE A 7 -2.71 -1.72 -11.49
CA ILE A 7 -1.71 -0.66 -11.44
C ILE A 7 -1.21 -0.49 -10.01
N GLN A 8 0.08 -0.27 -9.90
CA GLN A 8 0.74 0.13 -8.66
C GLN A 8 1.63 1.34 -8.95
N TRP A 9 1.70 2.26 -8.02
CA TRP A 9 2.64 3.37 -8.09
C TRP A 9 3.40 3.51 -6.78
N ILE A 10 4.60 4.07 -6.87
CA ILE A 10 5.49 4.37 -5.74
C ILE A 10 5.99 5.78 -5.92
N TYR A 11 5.88 6.60 -4.89
CA TYR A 11 6.43 7.94 -4.86
C TYR A 11 7.56 8.02 -3.83
N SER A 12 8.77 7.98 -4.32
CA SER A 12 10.01 8.15 -3.55
C SER A 12 10.74 9.43 -3.99
N ASP A 13 11.86 9.32 -4.69
CA ASP A 13 12.55 10.42 -5.39
C ASP A 13 11.81 10.81 -6.67
N LYS A 14 11.19 9.82 -7.30
CA LYS A 14 10.36 9.91 -8.51
C LYS A 14 9.07 9.13 -8.31
N ILE A 15 8.17 9.28 -9.27
CA ILE A 15 6.97 8.44 -9.35
C ILE A 15 7.27 7.26 -10.28
N TYR A 16 7.23 6.06 -9.73
CA TYR A 16 7.32 4.81 -10.48
C TYR A 16 5.92 4.23 -10.63
N ILE A 17 5.57 3.80 -11.84
CA ILE A 17 4.27 3.20 -12.13
C ILE A 17 4.50 1.80 -12.70
N TYR A 18 3.80 0.82 -12.13
CA TYR A 18 3.80 -0.55 -12.58
C TYR A 18 2.41 -0.92 -13.06
N ILE A 19 2.35 -1.56 -14.22
CA ILE A 19 1.14 -2.14 -14.76
C ILE A 19 1.38 -3.63 -14.89
N VAL A 20 0.53 -4.42 -14.23
CA VAL A 20 0.50 -5.88 -14.38
C VAL A 20 -0.74 -6.25 -15.16
N ALA A 21 -0.57 -6.97 -16.27
CA ALA A 21 -1.66 -7.39 -17.13
C ALA A 21 -1.65 -8.91 -17.29
N GLU A 22 -2.81 -9.54 -17.10
CA GLU A 22 -3.02 -10.93 -17.51
C GLU A 22 -3.40 -10.95 -19.00
N ILE A 23 -2.53 -11.51 -19.85
CA ILE A 23 -2.70 -11.57 -21.28
C ILE A 23 -3.09 -13.00 -21.69
N LYS A 24 -4.36 -13.20 -22.03
CA LYS A 24 -4.90 -14.47 -22.53
C LYS A 24 -5.14 -14.44 -24.04
N THR A 25 -5.35 -13.24 -24.59
CA THR A 25 -5.70 -13.05 -26.00
C THR A 25 -4.90 -11.89 -26.58
N GLU A 26 -4.81 -11.82 -27.91
CA GLU A 26 -4.20 -10.69 -28.60
C GLU A 26 -4.91 -9.36 -28.29
N LYS A 27 -6.22 -9.40 -28.02
CA LYS A 27 -6.98 -8.21 -27.58
C LYS A 27 -6.50 -7.70 -26.22
N ASP A 28 -6.18 -8.59 -25.29
CA ASP A 28 -5.65 -8.20 -23.97
C ASP A 28 -4.29 -7.52 -24.13
N LYS A 29 -3.45 -8.05 -25.03
CA LYS A 29 -2.13 -7.47 -25.32
C LYS A 29 -2.25 -6.07 -25.89
N ILE A 30 -3.08 -5.89 -26.93
CA ILE A 30 -3.33 -4.57 -27.55
C ILE A 30 -3.84 -3.57 -26.50
N LEU A 31 -4.73 -4.01 -25.61
CA LEU A 31 -5.26 -3.17 -24.55
C LEU A 31 -4.18 -2.77 -23.54
N ALA A 32 -3.32 -3.69 -23.13
CA ALA A 32 -2.20 -3.43 -22.23
C ALA A 32 -1.20 -2.43 -22.86
N GLU A 33 -0.86 -2.63 -24.12
CA GLU A 33 0.02 -1.74 -24.89
C GLU A 33 -0.56 -0.33 -25.00
N LYS A 34 -1.88 -0.20 -25.25
CA LYS A 34 -2.55 1.11 -25.30
C LYS A 34 -2.40 1.88 -23.99
N TYR A 35 -2.67 1.24 -22.85
CA TYR A 35 -2.49 1.89 -21.53
C TYR A 35 -1.04 2.27 -21.29
N THR A 36 -0.11 1.42 -21.67
CA THR A 36 1.33 1.69 -21.58
C THR A 36 1.72 2.93 -22.39
N VAL A 37 1.23 3.05 -23.63
CA VAL A 37 1.47 4.22 -24.50
C VAL A 37 0.86 5.49 -23.89
N ASP A 38 -0.35 5.41 -23.34
CA ASP A 38 -0.98 6.57 -22.73
C ASP A 38 -0.22 7.09 -21.51
N PHE A 39 0.33 6.21 -20.66
CA PHE A 39 1.21 6.60 -19.56
C PHE A 39 2.55 7.17 -20.04
N ASN A 40 3.10 6.64 -21.13
CA ASN A 40 4.35 7.12 -21.72
C ASN A 40 4.30 8.59 -22.19
N LYS A 41 3.12 9.09 -22.56
CA LYS A 41 2.94 10.51 -22.93
C LYS A 41 3.28 11.47 -21.79
N TYR A 42 3.14 11.00 -20.55
CA TYR A 42 3.38 11.79 -19.34
C TYR A 42 4.66 11.39 -18.60
N SER A 43 5.38 10.40 -19.11
CA SER A 43 6.61 9.90 -18.50
C SER A 43 7.85 10.55 -19.10
N SER A 44 8.76 10.97 -18.25
CA SER A 44 10.11 11.40 -18.65
C SER A 44 11.07 10.23 -18.94
N LEU A 45 10.68 9.00 -18.59
CA LEU A 45 11.46 7.79 -18.77
C LEU A 45 10.77 6.85 -19.76
N LYS A 46 11.58 6.21 -20.61
CA LYS A 46 11.08 5.16 -21.49
C LYS A 46 10.69 3.94 -20.69
N ILE A 47 9.51 3.40 -20.96
CA ILE A 47 9.07 2.14 -20.44
C ILE A 47 9.93 1.03 -21.04
N LYS A 48 10.48 0.18 -20.22
CA LYS A 48 11.20 -1.03 -20.65
C LYS A 48 10.20 -2.13 -20.94
N ASP A 49 10.47 -2.90 -21.99
CA ASP A 49 9.64 -4.02 -22.40
C ASP A 49 9.49 -5.07 -21.28
N TYR A 50 8.28 -5.58 -21.19
CA TYR A 50 7.92 -6.60 -20.22
C TYR A 50 8.26 -7.99 -20.74
N LYS A 51 8.83 -8.78 -19.87
CA LYS A 51 8.99 -10.20 -20.08
C LYS A 51 7.85 -10.97 -19.42
N SER A 52 7.64 -12.22 -19.84
CA SER A 52 6.60 -13.07 -19.29
C SER A 52 6.78 -13.30 -17.78
N PHE A 53 5.72 -13.74 -17.12
CA PHE A 53 5.72 -14.02 -15.67
C PHE A 53 6.80 -15.06 -15.24
N ASN A 54 7.26 -15.89 -16.17
CA ASN A 54 8.35 -16.81 -15.94
C ASN A 54 9.70 -16.10 -15.73
N ASP A 55 9.79 -14.83 -16.10
CA ASP A 55 10.98 -13.98 -15.98
C ASP A 55 10.89 -12.98 -14.81
N ILE A 56 10.02 -13.22 -13.83
CA ILE A 56 9.88 -12.37 -12.62
C ILE A 56 11.19 -12.18 -11.85
N LYS A 57 12.17 -13.06 -12.04
CA LYS A 57 13.53 -12.85 -11.54
C LYS A 57 14.18 -11.55 -12.00
N PHE A 58 13.53 -10.86 -12.93
CA PHE A 58 14.02 -9.64 -13.56
C PHE A 58 13.09 -8.43 -13.35
N PHE A 59 12.53 -8.28 -12.15
CA PHE A 59 12.08 -6.94 -11.77
C PHE A 59 13.21 -5.96 -12.09
N PRO A 60 12.91 -4.82 -12.71
CA PRO A 60 13.93 -3.84 -13.04
C PRO A 60 14.80 -3.56 -11.81
N LYS A 61 16.12 -3.50 -11.98
CA LYS A 61 17.05 -3.20 -10.88
C LYS A 61 16.76 -1.85 -10.22
N GLU A 62 16.09 -0.96 -10.95
CA GLU A 62 15.56 0.30 -10.43
C GLU A 62 14.49 0.11 -9.33
N LEU A 63 13.97 -1.11 -9.18
CA LEU A 63 13.10 -1.54 -8.07
C LEU A 63 13.86 -2.04 -6.84
N ASN A 64 15.15 -1.97 -6.81
CA ASN A 64 15.96 -2.23 -5.62
C ASN A 64 15.63 -1.32 -4.43
N LEU A 65 14.64 -0.41 -4.61
CA LEU A 65 13.93 0.25 -3.50
C LEU A 65 13.41 -0.75 -2.45
N PHE A 66 13.24 -2.01 -2.86
CA PHE A 66 12.79 -3.11 -2.01
C PHE A 66 13.89 -4.12 -1.64
N GLU A 67 15.15 -3.88 -1.97
CA GLU A 67 16.21 -4.66 -1.33
C GLU A 67 16.07 -4.45 0.18
N LEU A 68 15.61 -5.52 0.84
CA LEU A 68 15.59 -5.60 2.30
C LEU A 68 17.05 -5.52 2.75
N ASN A 69 17.51 -4.31 2.94
CA ASN A 69 18.81 -4.10 3.53
C ASN A 69 18.70 -4.53 4.99
N SER A 70 19.40 -5.58 5.38
CA SER A 70 19.41 -6.14 6.73
C SER A 70 19.78 -5.10 7.81
N ASN A 71 20.32 -3.95 7.40
CA ASN A 71 20.70 -2.85 8.27
C ASN A 71 19.55 -1.85 8.52
N TYR A 72 18.38 -2.07 7.93
CA TYR A 72 17.23 -1.18 8.11
C TYR A 72 16.07 -1.88 8.80
N HIS A 73 15.40 -1.15 9.66
CA HIS A 73 14.07 -1.49 10.16
C HIS A 73 13.01 -0.70 9.41
N SER A 74 11.78 -1.20 9.40
CA SER A 74 10.66 -0.52 8.75
C SER A 74 9.32 -0.78 9.43
N GLU A 75 8.43 0.20 9.29
CA GLU A 75 7.03 0.14 9.69
C GLU A 75 6.15 0.57 8.52
N ILE A 76 4.96 -0.05 8.41
CA ILE A 76 4.05 0.17 7.30
C ILE A 76 2.62 0.42 7.81
N ILE A 77 2.08 1.59 7.51
CA ILE A 77 0.63 1.82 7.65
C ILE A 77 0.00 1.67 6.27
N SER A 78 -0.93 0.73 6.11
CA SER A 78 -1.67 0.53 4.87
C SER A 78 -3.10 1.03 5.00
N LEU A 79 -3.47 1.95 4.11
CA LEU A 79 -4.78 2.55 4.03
C LEU A 79 -5.66 1.83 3.01
N LEU A 80 -6.96 2.05 3.10
CA LEU A 80 -7.94 1.56 2.12
C LEU A 80 -8.94 2.67 1.79
N GLY A 81 -9.37 2.72 0.54
CA GLY A 81 -10.39 3.66 0.10
C GLY A 81 -10.76 3.47 -1.36
N ASN A 82 -11.54 4.41 -1.86
CA ASN A 82 -12.08 4.40 -3.21
C ASN A 82 -11.42 5.46 -4.09
N ASP A 83 -11.90 5.59 -5.31
CA ASP A 83 -11.42 6.57 -6.26
C ASP A 83 -11.56 8.00 -5.72
N LEU A 84 -10.54 8.80 -5.93
CA LEU A 84 -10.43 10.17 -5.41
C LEU A 84 -11.43 11.16 -6.03
N LYS A 85 -11.93 10.86 -7.24
CA LYS A 85 -12.86 11.72 -7.99
C LYS A 85 -12.39 13.19 -7.99
N ASN A 86 -13.18 14.08 -7.40
CA ASN A 86 -12.89 15.52 -7.36
C ASN A 86 -11.75 15.90 -6.40
N ASN A 87 -11.29 14.97 -5.55
CA ASN A 87 -10.24 15.20 -4.56
C ASN A 87 -8.82 14.94 -5.09
N THR A 88 -8.67 14.64 -6.39
CA THR A 88 -7.36 14.27 -6.98
C THR A 88 -6.31 15.37 -6.79
N LYS A 89 -6.68 16.64 -7.00
CA LYS A 89 -5.76 17.78 -6.84
C LYS A 89 -5.26 17.89 -5.40
N ASP A 90 -6.16 17.83 -4.43
CA ASP A 90 -5.81 17.92 -3.01
C ASP A 90 -4.97 16.73 -2.55
N PHE A 91 -5.24 15.54 -3.11
CA PHE A 91 -4.43 14.37 -2.87
C PHE A 91 -3.00 14.51 -3.41
N ILE A 92 -2.83 15.03 -4.64
CA ILE A 92 -1.51 15.27 -5.22
C ILE A 92 -0.75 16.30 -4.39
N THR A 93 -1.40 17.36 -3.93
CA THR A 93 -0.79 18.35 -3.03
C THR A 93 -0.32 17.69 -1.73
N ALA A 94 -1.17 16.89 -1.10
CA ALA A 94 -0.82 16.16 0.12
C ALA A 94 0.36 15.19 -0.10
N LEU A 95 0.38 14.46 -1.21
CA LEU A 95 1.49 13.57 -1.56
C LEU A 95 2.80 14.34 -1.76
N SER A 96 2.76 15.50 -2.42
CA SER A 96 3.93 16.35 -2.63
C SER A 96 4.49 16.84 -1.30
N GLU A 97 3.64 17.32 -0.40
CA GLU A 97 4.05 17.73 0.95
C GLU A 97 4.66 16.59 1.76
N ILE A 98 4.08 15.40 1.70
CA ILE A 98 4.58 14.19 2.36
C ILE A 98 5.96 13.83 1.81
N ASN A 99 6.15 13.88 0.50
CA ASN A 99 7.43 13.54 -0.11
C ASN A 99 8.53 14.56 0.21
N ILE A 100 8.20 15.85 0.26
CA ILE A 100 9.15 16.92 0.64
C ILE A 100 9.58 16.78 2.11
N SER A 101 8.68 16.34 3.00
CA SER A 101 8.93 16.22 4.43
C SER A 101 9.54 14.88 4.85
N LYS A 102 9.80 13.95 3.92
CA LYS A 102 10.36 12.64 4.28
C LYS A 102 11.76 12.76 4.91
N PRO A 103 12.05 11.99 5.96
CA PRO A 103 13.32 12.13 6.70
C PRO A 103 14.51 11.54 5.92
N ASN A 104 14.29 10.55 5.05
CA ASN A 104 15.32 9.90 4.26
C ASN A 104 14.74 9.29 2.97
N ASN A 105 15.62 8.83 2.08
CA ASN A 105 15.22 8.28 0.77
C ASN A 105 14.60 6.88 0.84
N SER A 106 14.72 6.19 1.97
CA SER A 106 14.10 4.88 2.18
C SER A 106 12.64 4.98 2.62
N CYS A 107 12.19 6.20 3.01
CA CYS A 107 10.79 6.48 3.30
C CYS A 107 10.05 6.84 2.01
N TYR A 108 8.85 6.26 1.81
CA TYR A 108 8.05 6.52 0.62
C TYR A 108 6.55 6.26 0.84
N VAL A 109 5.74 6.73 -0.08
CA VAL A 109 4.33 6.39 -0.20
C VAL A 109 4.12 5.61 -1.49
N ALA A 110 3.34 4.55 -1.42
CA ALA A 110 2.97 3.77 -2.58
C ALA A 110 1.48 3.42 -2.55
N SER A 111 0.94 2.94 -3.65
CA SER A 111 -0.43 2.45 -3.70
C SER A 111 -0.60 1.36 -4.74
N GLN A 112 -1.52 0.46 -4.46
CA GLN A 112 -1.92 -0.61 -5.36
C GLN A 112 -3.42 -0.51 -5.60
N GLN A 113 -3.82 -0.66 -6.86
CA GLN A 113 -5.21 -0.87 -7.21
C GLN A 113 -5.66 -2.24 -6.69
N LEU A 114 -6.78 -2.24 -5.99
CA LEU A 114 -7.51 -3.44 -5.61
C LEU A 114 -8.64 -3.68 -6.62
N GLY A 115 -9.16 -4.90 -6.68
CA GLY A 115 -10.30 -5.18 -7.55
C GLY A 115 -10.54 -6.66 -7.78
N CYS A 116 -11.37 -6.95 -8.78
CA CYS A 116 -11.68 -8.30 -9.24
C CYS A 116 -12.11 -9.25 -8.12
N GLU A 117 -11.27 -10.19 -7.75
CA GLU A 117 -11.57 -11.22 -6.76
C GLU A 117 -11.74 -10.68 -5.35
N LEU A 118 -10.99 -9.62 -4.98
CA LEU A 118 -11.10 -9.01 -3.64
C LEU A 118 -12.48 -8.36 -3.42
N ASN A 119 -13.09 -7.82 -4.47
CA ASN A 119 -14.38 -7.15 -4.40
C ASN A 119 -15.57 -8.12 -4.45
N LYS A 120 -15.34 -9.40 -4.73
CA LYS A 120 -16.39 -10.41 -4.71
C LYS A 120 -16.88 -10.63 -3.29
N LYS A 121 -18.19 -10.70 -3.11
CA LYS A 121 -18.77 -11.07 -1.83
C LYS A 121 -18.28 -12.46 -1.43
N CYS A 122 -17.66 -12.56 -0.28
CA CYS A 122 -17.25 -13.85 0.26
C CYS A 122 -18.51 -14.64 0.65
N LYS A 123 -18.59 -15.91 0.26
CA LYS A 123 -19.68 -16.83 0.66
C LYS A 123 -19.67 -17.09 2.18
N HIS A 124 -18.51 -16.93 2.81
CA HIS A 124 -18.33 -17.12 4.24
C HIS A 124 -18.04 -15.78 4.92
N SER A 125 -18.37 -15.66 6.21
CA SER A 125 -18.07 -14.47 6.99
C SER A 125 -16.57 -14.25 7.06
N SER A 126 -16.11 -13.10 6.59
CA SER A 126 -14.70 -12.69 6.64
C SER A 126 -14.54 -11.53 7.62
N PHE A 127 -13.40 -11.48 8.31
CA PHE A 127 -13.05 -10.31 9.13
C PHE A 127 -12.56 -9.13 8.30
N PHE A 128 -12.16 -9.35 7.05
CA PHE A 128 -11.87 -8.26 6.12
C PHE A 128 -13.19 -7.65 5.61
N ILE A 129 -13.49 -6.44 6.09
CA ILE A 129 -14.78 -5.76 5.86
C ILE A 129 -14.74 -4.73 4.74
N HIS A 130 -13.57 -4.34 4.24
CA HIS A 130 -13.38 -3.25 3.27
C HIS A 130 -13.21 -3.75 1.82
N ARG A 131 -14.05 -4.71 1.41
CA ARG A 131 -13.95 -5.35 0.08
C ARG A 131 -14.34 -4.44 -1.07
N GLU A 132 -15.12 -3.39 -0.79
CA GLU A 132 -15.54 -2.39 -1.77
C GLU A 132 -14.44 -1.37 -2.11
N CYS A 133 -13.36 -1.34 -1.36
CA CYS A 133 -12.25 -0.43 -1.63
C CYS A 133 -11.53 -0.79 -2.91
N SER A 134 -11.21 0.22 -3.72
CA SER A 134 -10.54 0.08 -5.00
C SER A 134 -9.04 0.38 -4.94
N TRP A 135 -8.57 1.02 -3.87
CA TRP A 135 -7.17 1.40 -3.68
C TRP A 135 -6.66 1.07 -2.30
N LYS A 136 -5.40 0.65 -2.27
CA LYS A 136 -4.63 0.39 -1.04
C LYS A 136 -3.32 1.19 -1.07
N PRO A 137 -3.31 2.47 -0.66
CA PRO A 137 -2.07 3.17 -0.40
C PRO A 137 -1.42 2.67 0.89
N TRP A 138 -0.09 2.77 0.94
CA TRP A 138 0.67 2.54 2.17
C TRP A 138 1.81 3.53 2.31
N ILE A 139 2.11 3.82 3.57
CA ILE A 139 3.19 4.68 3.99
C ILE A 139 4.27 3.76 4.54
N TYR A 140 5.45 3.82 3.96
CA TYR A 140 6.60 3.01 4.35
C TYR A 140 7.61 3.91 5.03
N ALA A 141 7.75 3.75 6.35
CA ALA A 141 8.77 4.41 7.14
C ALA A 141 9.95 3.46 7.35
N SER A 142 11.16 3.93 7.11
CA SER A 142 12.35 3.12 7.27
C SER A 142 13.48 3.94 7.88
N TRP A 143 14.29 3.28 8.70
CA TRP A 143 15.42 3.89 9.39
C TRP A 143 16.56 2.90 9.56
N GLU A 144 17.76 3.41 9.71
CA GLU A 144 18.93 2.58 9.96
C GLU A 144 18.83 1.91 11.34
N LYS A 145 19.22 0.64 11.38
CA LYS A 145 19.22 -0.16 12.61
C LYS A 145 20.05 0.53 13.69
N ASP A 146 19.52 0.51 14.91
CA ASP A 146 20.13 1.10 16.10
C ASP A 146 20.27 2.64 16.09
N ASN A 147 19.73 3.32 15.05
CA ASN A 147 19.63 4.77 14.99
C ASN A 147 18.27 5.25 15.54
N TYR A 148 18.24 5.62 16.82
CA TYR A 148 17.01 6.05 17.50
C TYR A 148 16.48 7.41 17.02
N GLU A 149 17.34 8.30 16.57
CA GLU A 149 16.96 9.59 16.03
C GLU A 149 16.22 9.41 14.70
N ASP A 150 16.81 8.69 13.76
CA ASP A 150 16.20 8.33 12.49
C ASP A 150 14.87 7.59 12.68
N LYS A 151 14.81 6.66 13.64
CA LYS A 151 13.57 5.98 14.02
C LYS A 151 12.48 6.97 14.39
N ASN A 152 12.76 7.90 15.30
CA ASN A 152 11.78 8.87 15.77
C ASN A 152 11.32 9.79 14.63
N LEU A 153 12.22 10.23 13.78
CA LEU A 153 11.90 11.04 12.59
C LEU A 153 11.01 10.25 11.61
N ALA A 154 11.36 9.00 11.30
CA ALA A 154 10.61 8.16 10.38
C ALA A 154 9.19 7.85 10.90
N LEU A 155 9.04 7.50 12.18
CA LEU A 155 7.74 7.23 12.79
C LEU A 155 6.87 8.49 12.91
N THR A 156 7.48 9.63 13.22
CA THR A 156 6.79 10.93 13.24
C THR A 156 6.27 11.29 11.85
N TRP A 157 7.11 11.15 10.83
CA TRP A 157 6.73 11.37 9.44
C TRP A 157 5.60 10.42 9.00
N MET A 158 5.67 9.15 9.37
CA MET A 158 4.64 8.16 9.06
C MET A 158 3.27 8.57 9.63
N ASN A 159 3.24 8.98 10.91
CA ASN A 159 2.01 9.44 11.57
C ASN A 159 1.45 10.73 10.94
N GLN A 160 2.32 11.70 10.63
CA GLN A 160 1.91 12.94 9.95
C GLN A 160 1.37 12.65 8.55
N SER A 161 2.01 11.74 7.81
CA SER A 161 1.58 11.30 6.49
C SER A 161 0.22 10.59 6.55
N TRP A 162 0.02 9.71 7.53
CA TRP A 162 -1.28 9.08 7.75
C TRP A 162 -2.37 10.13 8.04
N ASN A 163 -2.11 11.08 8.92
CA ASN A 163 -3.07 12.14 9.23
C ASN A 163 -3.47 12.98 8.00
N LYS A 164 -2.54 13.19 7.05
CA LYS A 164 -2.84 13.84 5.77
C LYS A 164 -3.64 12.95 4.82
N LEU A 165 -3.36 11.65 4.78
CA LEU A 165 -3.94 10.72 3.81
C LEU A 165 -5.27 10.10 4.26
N LYS A 166 -5.54 10.00 5.56
CA LYS A 166 -6.76 9.33 6.08
C LYS A 166 -8.08 9.98 5.64
N ARG A 167 -8.09 11.26 5.27
CA ARG A 167 -9.26 11.93 4.70
C ARG A 167 -9.63 11.43 3.30
N PHE A 168 -8.66 10.89 2.56
CA PHE A 168 -8.85 10.33 1.23
C PHE A 168 -9.07 8.82 1.27
N PHE A 169 -8.43 8.14 2.22
CA PHE A 169 -8.45 6.69 2.42
C PHE A 169 -8.75 6.39 3.89
N PRO A 170 -10.03 6.36 4.27
CA PRO A 170 -10.44 6.39 5.68
C PRO A 170 -10.33 5.05 6.41
N TYR A 171 -9.98 3.97 5.73
CA TYR A 171 -9.92 2.64 6.31
C TYR A 171 -8.48 2.10 6.34
N ILE A 172 -8.25 1.06 7.13
CA ILE A 172 -6.94 0.42 7.31
C ILE A 172 -6.98 -1.02 6.81
N HIS A 173 -5.92 -1.41 6.10
CA HIS A 173 -5.54 -2.81 5.91
C HIS A 173 -4.44 -3.15 6.90
N MET A 174 -4.71 -4.10 7.82
CA MET A 174 -3.70 -4.52 8.79
C MET A 174 -2.54 -5.24 8.10
N ALA A 175 -1.49 -4.49 7.77
CA ALA A 175 -0.23 -5.04 7.23
C ALA A 175 0.73 -5.46 8.35
N GLN A 176 0.75 -4.69 9.45
CA GLN A 176 1.53 -4.93 10.66
C GLN A 176 0.68 -4.63 11.89
N LEU A 177 1.07 -5.17 13.04
CA LEU A 177 0.50 -4.83 14.34
C LEU A 177 1.45 -3.86 15.05
N HIS A 178 0.98 -2.63 15.25
CA HIS A 178 1.75 -1.54 15.86
C HIS A 178 1.45 -1.38 17.35
N ASN A 179 1.42 -2.50 18.10
CA ASN A 179 1.08 -2.50 19.53
C ASN A 179 1.99 -1.63 20.40
N HIS A 180 3.12 -1.20 19.87
CA HIS A 180 4.06 -0.25 20.48
C HIS A 180 3.82 1.22 20.06
N LEU A 181 2.89 1.48 19.13
CA LEU A 181 2.55 2.82 18.67
C LEU A 181 1.22 3.30 19.27
N HIS A 182 1.09 4.59 19.49
CA HIS A 182 -0.14 5.22 19.98
C HIS A 182 -1.34 5.02 19.04
N SER A 183 -1.09 4.90 17.75
CA SER A 183 -2.09 4.70 16.70
C SER A 183 -2.73 3.32 16.67
N HIS A 184 -2.13 2.32 17.32
CA HIS A 184 -2.55 0.91 17.23
C HIS A 184 -4.04 0.69 17.45
N LYS A 185 -4.62 1.30 18.49
CA LYS A 185 -6.04 1.16 18.79
C LYS A 185 -6.94 1.74 17.69
N GLU A 186 -6.55 2.88 17.12
CA GLU A 186 -7.27 3.49 16.00
C GLU A 186 -7.18 2.61 14.75
N GLU A 187 -5.99 2.10 14.44
CA GLU A 187 -5.76 1.20 13.30
C GLU A 187 -6.62 -0.06 13.37
N ILE A 188 -6.66 -0.75 14.51
CA ILE A 188 -7.49 -1.94 14.72
C ILE A 188 -8.98 -1.61 14.55
N ASN A 189 -9.45 -0.51 15.11
CA ASN A 189 -10.84 -0.10 14.96
C ASN A 189 -11.20 0.20 13.50
N LEU A 190 -10.33 0.87 12.76
CA LEU A 190 -10.53 1.17 11.34
C LEU A 190 -10.44 -0.08 10.45
N ALA A 191 -9.60 -1.06 10.81
CA ALA A 191 -9.43 -2.29 10.06
C ALA A 191 -10.61 -3.26 10.22
N PHE A 192 -11.13 -3.43 11.43
CA PHE A 192 -12.11 -4.48 11.75
C PHE A 192 -13.50 -3.96 12.07
N GLY A 193 -13.66 -2.67 12.41
CA GLY A 193 -14.94 -2.05 12.69
C GLY A 193 -15.81 -2.86 13.64
N ASN A 194 -17.04 -3.12 13.25
CA ASN A 194 -18.01 -3.91 14.02
C ASN A 194 -17.61 -5.39 14.22
N LYS A 195 -16.68 -5.91 13.44
CA LYS A 195 -16.17 -7.29 13.57
C LYS A 195 -15.14 -7.44 14.68
N LEU A 196 -14.58 -6.36 15.21
CA LEU A 196 -13.52 -6.38 16.22
C LEU A 196 -13.95 -7.14 17.48
N LYS A 197 -15.21 -6.95 17.93
CA LYS A 197 -15.75 -7.69 19.08
C LYS A 197 -15.70 -9.19 18.89
N ASN A 198 -16.11 -9.69 17.73
CA ASN A 198 -16.10 -11.11 17.41
C ASN A 198 -14.66 -11.64 17.30
N LEU A 199 -13.75 -10.84 16.71
CA LEU A 199 -12.35 -11.21 16.63
C LEU A 199 -11.71 -11.38 18.03
N LYS A 200 -12.02 -10.48 18.97
CA LYS A 200 -11.58 -10.60 20.37
C LYS A 200 -12.11 -11.83 21.06
N ILE A 201 -13.36 -12.22 20.81
CA ILE A 201 -13.95 -13.46 21.33
C ILE A 201 -13.19 -14.68 20.78
N LEU A 202 -12.93 -14.72 19.48
CA LEU A 202 -12.17 -15.81 18.85
C LEU A 202 -10.74 -15.86 19.39
N LYS A 203 -10.07 -14.69 19.52
CA LYS A 203 -8.73 -14.64 20.09
C LYS A 203 -8.71 -15.24 21.50
N LYS A 204 -9.65 -14.87 22.37
CA LYS A 204 -9.74 -15.41 23.73
C LYS A 204 -9.97 -16.91 23.74
N PHE A 205 -10.72 -17.43 22.77
CA PHE A 205 -11.01 -18.87 22.68
C PHE A 205 -9.80 -19.68 22.18
N TYR A 206 -9.12 -19.21 21.13
CA TYR A 206 -8.01 -19.93 20.50
C TYR A 206 -6.63 -19.60 21.07
N ASP A 207 -6.51 -18.48 21.77
CA ASP A 207 -5.28 -18.00 22.40
C ASP A 207 -5.52 -17.61 23.87
N PRO A 208 -5.97 -18.58 24.72
CA PRO A 208 -6.26 -18.29 26.13
C PRO A 208 -5.03 -17.90 26.94
N ALA A 209 -3.84 -18.32 26.52
CA ALA A 209 -2.57 -17.96 27.12
C ALA A 209 -2.03 -16.61 26.63
N ASN A 210 -2.72 -15.95 25.68
CA ASN A 210 -2.36 -14.65 25.11
C ASN A 210 -0.93 -14.62 24.53
N ILE A 211 -0.56 -15.67 23.80
CA ILE A 211 0.75 -15.82 23.15
C ILE A 211 0.83 -14.92 21.91
N LEU A 212 -0.30 -14.79 21.17
CA LEU A 212 -0.37 -13.91 20.00
C LEU A 212 -0.45 -12.44 20.41
N PRO A 213 0.02 -11.51 19.56
CA PRO A 213 -0.07 -10.08 19.83
C PRO A 213 -1.47 -9.61 20.23
N PRO A 214 -1.58 -8.57 21.06
CA PRO A 214 -2.88 -8.02 21.49
C PRO A 214 -3.66 -7.42 20.32
N LEU A 215 -5.00 -7.43 20.42
CA LEU A 215 -5.95 -6.80 19.51
C LEU A 215 -6.60 -5.57 20.17
#